data_5ff5ed84f6a1b9a5541baf252bce1377
#
_entry.id   5ff5ed84f6a1b9a5541baf252bce1377
#
_cell.length_a   1.000
_cell.length_b   1.000
_cell.length_c   1.000
_cell.angle_alpha   90.00
_cell.angle_beta   90.00
_cell.angle_gamma   90.00
#
_symmetry.space_group_name_H-M   'P 1'
#
loop_
_entity.id
_entity.type
_entity.pdbx_description
1 polymer ?
#
loop_
_entity_poly.entity_id
_entity_poly.type
_entity_poly.pdbx_seq_one_letter_code
_entity_poly.pdbx_strand_id
1 'polypeptide(L)'
;MKDNNPDVDKALRLAVCSDQRKDILLLMNDGKKSLHELRDELKLSSPAIVHALRELQQSHFIRQDSKRNYLVTPIGRSAARKVIDFQGAMAVLMKNEAFWFEHDMGGIPDRLFDTIGSLRDAGIIAGTPTDIFKALRHFVDLFRDSKVVKMVSPFYIQDIGQLALQQFARQQHVELVLTDEVSRHLIDEIGRERLSKACSESLALYEIRENPKLVLVVADAFMALALYRLDGAFDYSYTLTSQNKDAIAWGRELFEYHVASSHSVVL
;
A
#
# COMPACT_ATOMS: atom_id res chain seq x y z
N MET A 1 -7.53 23.82 14.48
CA MET A 1 -6.63 24.93 14.91
C MET A 1 -5.88 25.40 13.70
N LYS A 2 -6.14 26.62 13.19
CA LYS A 2 -5.33 27.23 12.13
C LYS A 2 -4.19 27.94 12.83
N ASP A 3 -3.06 27.28 13.01
CA ASP A 3 -1.79 27.98 13.25
C ASP A 3 -1.40 28.66 11.94
N ASN A 4 -1.86 29.88 11.76
CA ASN A 4 -1.52 30.71 10.60
C ASN A 4 -0.10 31.27 10.82
N ASN A 5 0.90 30.38 10.81
CA ASN A 5 2.30 30.78 10.90
C ASN A 5 2.80 31.08 9.47
N PRO A 6 3.04 32.37 9.10
CA PRO A 6 3.44 32.75 7.76
C PRO A 6 4.76 32.12 7.33
N ASP A 7 5.62 31.72 8.25
CA ASP A 7 6.87 31.01 7.95
C ASP A 7 6.61 29.55 7.51
N VAL A 8 5.60 28.90 8.10
CA VAL A 8 5.19 27.53 7.68
C VAL A 8 4.59 27.57 6.28
N ASP A 9 3.69 28.50 5.99
CA ASP A 9 3.10 28.65 4.65
C ASP A 9 4.16 28.94 3.59
N LYS A 10 5.13 29.80 3.92
CA LYS A 10 6.26 30.10 3.05
C LYS A 10 7.12 28.86 2.80
N ALA A 11 7.44 28.09 3.84
CA ALA A 11 8.22 26.86 3.73
C ALA A 11 7.51 25.79 2.87
N LEU A 12 6.18 25.60 3.06
CA LEU A 12 5.38 24.70 2.24
C LEU A 12 5.41 25.12 0.77
N ARG A 13 5.15 26.39 0.46
CA ARG A 13 5.19 26.88 -0.93
C ARG A 13 6.57 26.72 -1.56
N LEU A 14 7.63 26.90 -0.79
CA LEU A 14 8.99 26.67 -1.27
C LEU A 14 9.25 25.22 -1.64
N ALA A 15 8.77 24.28 -0.83
CA ALA A 15 8.99 22.85 -1.05
C ALA A 15 8.16 22.28 -2.22
N VAL A 16 6.92 22.77 -2.45
CA VAL A 16 5.97 22.11 -3.36
C VAL A 16 5.49 22.95 -4.55
N CYS A 17 5.49 24.30 -4.47
CA CYS A 17 4.90 25.16 -5.50
C CYS A 17 5.84 25.54 -6.66
N SER A 18 7.03 24.94 -6.75
CA SER A 18 7.93 25.13 -7.88
C SER A 18 8.62 23.84 -8.21
N ASP A 19 8.41 23.35 -9.42
CA ASP A 19 9.04 22.10 -9.87
C ASP A 19 10.55 22.16 -9.74
N GLN A 20 11.18 23.27 -10.10
CA GLN A 20 12.62 23.43 -10.01
C GLN A 20 13.15 23.28 -8.58
N ARG A 21 12.53 23.94 -7.59
CA ARG A 21 12.95 23.85 -6.18
C ARG A 21 12.69 22.47 -5.62
N LYS A 22 11.52 21.91 -5.92
CA LYS A 22 11.14 20.55 -5.54
C LYS A 22 12.16 19.55 -6.07
N ASP A 23 12.44 19.56 -7.37
CA ASP A 23 13.34 18.60 -8.01
C ASP A 23 14.78 18.74 -7.48
N ILE A 24 15.27 19.95 -7.25
CA ILE A 24 16.55 20.18 -6.60
C ILE A 24 16.58 19.58 -5.19
N LEU A 25 15.53 19.83 -4.40
CA LEU A 25 15.44 19.33 -3.02
C LEU A 25 15.40 17.80 -2.98
N LEU A 26 14.64 17.17 -3.87
CA LEU A 26 14.54 15.72 -3.99
C LEU A 26 15.86 15.09 -4.43
N LEU A 27 16.48 15.64 -5.48
CA LEU A 27 17.76 15.14 -6.00
C LEU A 27 18.88 15.21 -4.96
N MET A 28 18.88 16.26 -4.14
CA MET A 28 19.87 16.44 -3.07
C MET A 28 19.61 15.54 -1.84
N ASN A 29 18.45 14.88 -1.74
CA ASN A 29 18.19 13.93 -0.67
C ASN A 29 19.10 12.70 -0.76
N ASP A 30 19.57 12.36 -1.97
CA ASP A 30 20.48 11.25 -2.24
C ASP A 30 21.96 11.59 -1.98
N GLY A 31 22.26 12.85 -1.68
CA GLY A 31 23.62 13.29 -1.36
C GLY A 31 23.92 14.73 -1.75
N LYS A 32 25.14 15.14 -1.47
CA LYS A 32 25.62 16.48 -1.85
C LYS A 32 25.80 16.57 -3.37
N LYS A 33 25.50 17.75 -3.91
CA LYS A 33 25.60 18.05 -5.34
C LYS A 33 26.31 19.38 -5.57
N SER A 34 27.13 19.47 -6.60
CA SER A 34 27.66 20.71 -7.14
C SER A 34 26.63 21.40 -8.06
N LEU A 35 26.84 22.68 -8.36
CA LEU A 35 26.01 23.39 -9.33
C LEU A 35 26.02 22.72 -10.72
N HIS A 36 27.18 22.17 -11.11
CA HIS A 36 27.34 21.49 -12.41
C HIS A 36 26.47 20.22 -12.45
N GLU A 37 26.55 19.36 -11.43
CA GLU A 37 25.77 18.14 -11.35
C GLU A 37 24.26 18.44 -11.35
N LEU A 38 23.82 19.43 -10.58
CA LEU A 38 22.40 19.85 -10.58
C LEU A 38 21.93 20.31 -11.96
N ARG A 39 22.77 21.04 -12.69
CA ARG A 39 22.44 21.50 -14.04
C ARG A 39 22.31 20.35 -15.02
N ASP A 40 23.25 19.41 -14.96
CA ASP A 40 23.33 18.31 -15.92
C ASP A 40 22.22 17.27 -15.67
N GLU A 41 21.90 16.99 -14.39
CA GLU A 41 20.83 16.05 -14.03
C GLU A 41 19.42 16.62 -14.28
N LEU A 42 19.20 17.90 -13.93
CA LEU A 42 17.89 18.54 -14.07
C LEU A 42 17.65 19.22 -15.43
N LYS A 43 18.69 19.34 -16.27
CA LYS A 43 18.63 20.01 -17.59
C LYS A 43 18.05 21.44 -17.52
N LEU A 44 18.31 22.14 -16.42
CA LEU A 44 17.87 23.51 -16.18
C LEU A 44 18.97 24.51 -16.52
N SER A 45 18.56 25.76 -16.82
CA SER A 45 19.50 26.84 -17.02
C SER A 45 20.21 27.24 -15.72
N SER A 46 21.49 27.65 -15.81
CA SER A 46 22.25 28.07 -14.63
C SER A 46 21.58 29.19 -13.83
N PRO A 47 20.99 30.25 -14.44
CA PRO A 47 20.26 31.26 -13.69
C PRO A 47 19.08 30.71 -12.89
N ALA A 48 18.29 29.78 -13.47
CA ALA A 48 17.14 29.19 -12.80
C ALA A 48 17.56 28.37 -11.57
N ILE A 49 18.62 27.54 -11.71
CA ILE A 49 19.16 26.76 -10.59
C ILE A 49 19.70 27.66 -9.49
N VAL A 50 20.50 28.69 -9.84
CA VAL A 50 21.07 29.59 -8.86
C VAL A 50 19.97 30.33 -8.08
N HIS A 51 18.90 30.75 -8.76
CA HIS A 51 17.75 31.37 -8.09
C HIS A 51 17.08 30.39 -7.12
N ALA A 52 16.76 29.19 -7.57
CA ALA A 52 16.13 28.17 -6.73
C ALA A 52 17.00 27.78 -5.52
N LEU A 53 18.32 27.60 -5.72
CA LEU A 53 19.27 27.32 -4.63
C LEU A 53 19.32 28.44 -3.61
N ARG A 54 19.28 29.71 -4.05
CA ARG A 54 19.26 30.86 -3.13
C ARG A 54 18.02 30.86 -2.26
N GLU A 55 16.84 30.60 -2.83
CA GLU A 55 15.58 30.52 -2.08
C GLU A 55 15.59 29.38 -1.07
N LEU A 56 16.06 28.19 -1.47
CA LEU A 56 16.19 27.04 -0.59
C LEU A 56 17.21 27.26 0.54
N GLN A 57 18.30 28.00 0.27
CA GLN A 57 19.28 28.40 1.31
C GLN A 57 18.69 29.39 2.30
N GLN A 58 17.98 30.41 1.81
CA GLN A 58 17.32 31.42 2.65
C GLN A 58 16.29 30.82 3.61
N SER A 59 15.68 29.73 3.21
CA SER A 59 14.71 28.99 4.03
C SER A 59 15.33 27.82 4.81
N HIS A 60 16.66 27.76 4.86
CA HIS A 60 17.43 26.75 5.60
C HIS A 60 17.17 25.29 5.17
N PHE A 61 16.64 25.05 3.99
CA PHE A 61 16.46 23.68 3.48
C PHE A 61 17.77 23.06 3.01
N ILE A 62 18.66 23.89 2.48
CA ILE A 62 19.99 23.50 2.03
C ILE A 62 21.06 24.44 2.58
N ARG A 63 22.29 23.97 2.55
CA ARG A 63 23.49 24.77 2.83
C ARG A 63 24.58 24.47 1.83
N GLN A 64 25.56 25.35 1.70
CA GLN A 64 26.75 25.15 0.89
C GLN A 64 27.96 24.81 1.78
N ASP A 65 28.77 23.83 1.37
CA ASP A 65 30.03 23.50 2.05
C ASP A 65 31.19 24.40 1.56
N SER A 66 32.37 24.25 2.17
CA SER A 66 33.59 24.96 1.80
C SER A 66 34.09 24.67 0.37
N LYS A 67 33.68 23.55 -0.21
CA LYS A 67 34.00 23.14 -1.59
C LYS A 67 32.93 23.56 -2.60
N ARG A 68 31.99 24.43 -2.19
CA ARG A 68 30.86 24.92 -2.99
C ARG A 68 29.85 23.82 -3.43
N ASN A 69 29.82 22.68 -2.73
CA ASN A 69 28.73 21.73 -2.92
C ASN A 69 27.54 22.09 -2.04
N TYR A 70 26.35 21.80 -2.51
CA TYR A 70 25.11 21.98 -1.78
C TYR A 70 24.72 20.68 -1.07
N LEU A 71 24.20 20.82 0.15
CA LEU A 71 23.76 19.70 1.01
C LEU A 71 22.40 20.05 1.61
N VAL A 72 21.54 19.05 1.74
CA VAL A 72 20.29 19.23 2.51
C VAL A 72 20.62 19.38 4.00
N THR A 73 19.93 20.26 4.67
CA THR A 73 19.91 20.35 6.13
C THR A 73 18.99 19.30 6.73
N PRO A 74 18.97 19.08 8.05
CA PRO A 74 17.94 18.24 8.68
C PRO A 74 16.52 18.69 8.37
N ILE A 75 16.26 20.01 8.32
CA ILE A 75 14.96 20.58 7.95
C ILE A 75 14.62 20.21 6.49
N GLY A 76 15.55 20.46 5.56
CA GLY A 76 15.37 20.14 4.14
C GLY A 76 15.17 18.66 3.89
N ARG A 77 15.87 17.79 4.63
CA ARG A 77 15.71 16.34 4.53
C ARG A 77 14.33 15.89 4.98
N SER A 78 13.84 16.45 6.09
CA SER A 78 12.48 16.18 6.55
C SER A 78 11.44 16.62 5.53
N ALA A 79 11.59 17.84 4.98
CA ALA A 79 10.71 18.35 3.94
C ALA A 79 10.75 17.48 2.67
N ALA A 80 11.95 17.12 2.18
CA ALA A 80 12.09 16.25 1.01
C ALA A 80 11.37 14.90 1.17
N ARG A 81 11.53 14.25 2.32
CA ARG A 81 10.85 12.99 2.62
C ARG A 81 9.33 13.14 2.59
N LYS A 82 8.79 14.19 3.20
CA LYS A 82 7.35 14.45 3.19
C LYS A 82 6.81 14.77 1.79
N VAL A 83 7.60 15.44 0.96
CA VAL A 83 7.24 15.67 -0.45
C VAL A 83 7.24 14.34 -1.23
N ILE A 84 8.22 13.47 -1.01
CA ILE A 84 8.27 12.12 -1.62
C ILE A 84 7.05 11.29 -1.21
N ASP A 85 6.74 11.24 0.08
CA ASP A 85 5.58 10.52 0.62
C ASP A 85 4.28 11.03 -0.01
N PHE A 86 4.09 12.35 -0.05
CA PHE A 86 2.92 12.97 -0.66
C PHE A 86 2.82 12.70 -2.16
N GLN A 87 3.92 12.82 -2.91
CA GLN A 87 3.93 12.49 -4.33
C GLN A 87 3.60 11.00 -4.57
N GLY A 88 4.14 10.11 -3.73
CA GLY A 88 3.82 8.68 -3.77
C GLY A 88 2.33 8.42 -3.55
N ALA A 89 1.74 9.05 -2.54
CA ALA A 89 0.31 8.93 -2.26
C ALA A 89 -0.54 9.46 -3.42
N MET A 90 -0.23 10.65 -3.94
CA MET A 90 -0.96 11.24 -5.08
C MET A 90 -0.83 10.38 -6.35
N ALA A 91 0.33 9.79 -6.59
CA ALA A 91 0.53 8.89 -7.74
C ALA A 91 -0.38 7.66 -7.66
N VAL A 92 -0.56 7.07 -6.47
CA VAL A 92 -1.49 5.94 -6.23
C VAL A 92 -2.93 6.38 -6.45
N LEU A 93 -3.35 7.46 -5.79
CA LEU A 93 -4.74 7.92 -5.77
C LEU A 93 -5.20 8.38 -7.17
N MET A 94 -4.37 9.14 -7.88
CA MET A 94 -4.72 9.65 -9.21
C MET A 94 -4.65 8.57 -10.31
N LYS A 95 -3.73 7.61 -10.19
CA LYS A 95 -3.61 6.51 -11.15
C LYS A 95 -4.88 5.65 -11.20
N ASN A 96 -5.54 5.46 -10.07
CA ASN A 96 -6.72 4.61 -9.93
C ASN A 96 -7.86 5.39 -9.23
N GLU A 97 -8.10 6.63 -9.66
CA GLU A 97 -9.02 7.57 -9.00
C GLU A 97 -10.41 6.97 -8.77
N ALA A 98 -11.01 6.37 -9.80
CA ALA A 98 -12.33 5.77 -9.70
C ALA A 98 -12.39 4.68 -8.62
N PHE A 99 -11.36 3.83 -8.55
CA PHE A 99 -11.28 2.79 -7.51
C PHE A 99 -11.32 3.39 -6.10
N TRP A 100 -10.51 4.43 -5.85
CA TRP A 100 -10.43 5.04 -4.53
C TRP A 100 -11.66 5.90 -4.18
N PHE A 101 -12.29 6.50 -5.19
CA PHE A 101 -13.43 7.39 -5.00
C PHE A 101 -14.76 6.63 -4.82
N GLU A 102 -14.92 5.47 -5.46
CA GLU A 102 -16.18 4.74 -5.48
C GLU A 102 -16.30 3.67 -4.39
N HIS A 103 -15.22 3.41 -3.62
CA HIS A 103 -15.18 2.34 -2.64
C HIS A 103 -15.08 2.84 -1.19
N ASP A 104 -15.59 2.01 -0.26
CA ASP A 104 -15.49 2.23 1.18
C ASP A 104 -14.09 1.84 1.69
N MET A 105 -13.36 2.82 2.20
CA MET A 105 -12.02 2.65 2.77
C MET A 105 -12.04 2.27 4.25
N GLY A 106 -13.20 2.07 4.87
CA GLY A 106 -13.34 1.83 6.30
C GLY A 106 -12.63 0.57 6.82
N GLY A 107 -12.23 -0.34 5.94
CA GLY A 107 -11.40 -1.50 6.29
C GLY A 107 -9.89 -1.22 6.34
N ILE A 108 -9.44 -0.04 5.93
CA ILE A 108 -8.03 0.37 5.91
C ILE A 108 -7.78 1.38 7.04
N PRO A 109 -6.93 1.10 8.02
CA PRO A 109 -6.66 2.03 9.12
C PRO A 109 -5.89 3.27 8.65
N ASP A 110 -6.13 4.44 9.28
CA ASP A 110 -5.53 5.73 8.92
C ASP A 110 -4.01 5.66 8.74
N ARG A 111 -3.31 4.95 9.63
CA ARG A 111 -1.85 4.79 9.57
C ARG A 111 -1.36 4.16 8.25
N LEU A 112 -2.17 3.34 7.60
CA LEU A 112 -1.83 2.73 6.32
C LEU A 112 -2.17 3.65 5.14
N PHE A 113 -3.08 4.60 5.31
CA PHE A 113 -3.23 5.71 4.36
C PHE A 113 -2.01 6.62 4.35
N ASP A 114 -1.37 6.86 5.48
CA ASP A 114 -0.13 7.64 5.54
C ASP A 114 0.99 7.02 4.68
N THR A 115 0.96 5.70 4.49
CA THR A 115 1.95 4.94 3.71
C THR A 115 1.41 4.40 2.39
N ILE A 116 0.26 4.89 1.91
CA ILE A 116 -0.41 4.41 0.68
C ILE A 116 0.47 4.52 -0.57
N GLY A 117 1.45 5.42 -0.56
CA GLY A 117 2.46 5.54 -1.60
C GLY A 117 3.25 4.25 -1.88
N SER A 118 3.24 3.28 -0.96
CA SER A 118 3.78 1.92 -1.16
C SER A 118 3.08 1.16 -2.28
N LEU A 119 1.83 1.55 -2.61
CA LEU A 119 1.02 0.96 -3.68
C LEU A 119 1.23 1.62 -5.05
N ARG A 120 2.24 2.47 -5.24
CA ARG A 120 2.46 3.25 -6.49
C ARG A 120 2.55 2.40 -7.75
N ASP A 121 3.08 1.17 -7.65
CA ASP A 121 3.21 0.24 -8.77
C ASP A 121 1.99 -0.69 -8.91
N ALA A 122 1.02 -0.59 -8.00
CA ALA A 122 -0.20 -1.38 -8.08
C ALA A 122 -1.02 -1.02 -9.31
N GLY A 123 -1.67 -2.02 -9.87
CA GLY A 123 -2.60 -1.89 -10.98
C GLY A 123 -3.97 -2.45 -10.63
N ILE A 124 -4.98 -2.04 -11.38
CA ILE A 124 -6.34 -2.58 -11.27
C ILE A 124 -6.52 -3.69 -12.31
N ILE A 125 -6.98 -4.85 -11.85
CA ILE A 125 -7.57 -5.85 -12.70
C ILE A 125 -9.08 -5.61 -12.68
N ALA A 126 -9.62 -5.23 -13.84
CA ALA A 126 -11.05 -5.02 -14.01
C ALA A 126 -11.70 -6.21 -14.73
N GLY A 127 -12.84 -6.64 -14.22
CA GLY A 127 -13.77 -7.52 -14.93
C GLY A 127 -14.30 -6.85 -16.19
N THR A 128 -14.82 -7.65 -17.10
CA THR A 128 -15.52 -7.17 -18.30
C THR A 128 -16.97 -7.64 -18.24
N PRO A 129 -17.90 -7.03 -18.99
CA PRO A 129 -19.30 -7.50 -19.05
C PRO A 129 -19.43 -8.99 -19.42
N THR A 130 -18.47 -9.52 -20.18
CA THR A 130 -18.43 -10.93 -20.59
C THR A 130 -17.61 -11.81 -19.64
N ASP A 131 -16.89 -11.22 -18.70
CA ASP A 131 -16.00 -11.91 -17.78
C ASP A 131 -15.85 -11.11 -16.45
N ILE A 132 -16.90 -11.13 -15.65
CA ILE A 132 -16.94 -10.44 -14.36
C ILE A 132 -16.00 -11.05 -13.32
N PHE A 133 -15.64 -12.35 -13.47
CA PHE A 133 -14.75 -13.07 -12.57
C PHE A 133 -13.28 -13.09 -13.01
N LYS A 134 -12.90 -12.24 -13.97
CA LYS A 134 -11.52 -12.18 -14.46
C LYS A 134 -10.51 -11.90 -13.33
N ALA A 135 -10.84 -10.97 -12.45
CA ALA A 135 -10.01 -10.63 -11.29
C ALA A 135 -9.85 -11.82 -10.33
N LEU A 136 -10.95 -12.52 -10.05
CA LEU A 136 -10.94 -13.71 -9.19
C LEU A 136 -10.10 -14.85 -9.78
N ARG A 137 -10.24 -15.11 -11.08
CA ARG A 137 -9.43 -16.17 -11.73
C ARG A 137 -7.96 -15.87 -11.73
N HIS A 138 -7.57 -14.64 -12.05
CA HIS A 138 -6.17 -14.21 -11.96
C HIS A 138 -5.62 -14.40 -10.56
N PHE A 139 -6.42 -14.07 -9.56
CA PHE A 139 -6.09 -14.28 -8.16
C PHE A 139 -5.88 -15.77 -7.83
N VAL A 140 -6.78 -16.65 -8.26
CA VAL A 140 -6.67 -18.10 -8.05
C VAL A 140 -5.38 -18.67 -8.66
N ASP A 141 -4.98 -18.19 -9.84
CA ASP A 141 -3.74 -18.62 -10.49
C ASP A 141 -2.49 -18.19 -9.68
N LEU A 142 -2.45 -16.96 -9.21
CA LEU A 142 -1.36 -16.46 -8.37
C LEU A 142 -1.29 -17.18 -7.00
N PHE A 143 -2.45 -17.49 -6.44
CA PHE A 143 -2.56 -18.19 -5.17
C PHE A 143 -1.97 -19.61 -5.25
N ARG A 144 -2.17 -20.30 -6.37
CA ARG A 144 -1.76 -21.71 -6.55
C ARG A 144 -0.26 -21.93 -6.39
N ASP A 145 0.56 -20.94 -6.78
CA ASP A 145 2.02 -21.05 -6.78
C ASP A 145 2.68 -20.46 -5.52
N SER A 146 1.87 -19.91 -4.60
CA SER A 146 2.36 -19.25 -3.39
C SER A 146 2.69 -20.24 -2.28
N LYS A 147 3.76 -19.97 -1.51
CA LYS A 147 4.17 -20.79 -0.35
C LYS A 147 3.56 -20.30 0.96
N VAL A 148 3.31 -19.02 1.06
CA VAL A 148 2.69 -18.38 2.21
C VAL A 148 1.52 -17.56 1.71
N VAL A 149 0.36 -17.72 2.34
CA VAL A 149 -0.84 -16.96 2.01
C VAL A 149 -1.49 -16.45 3.27
N LYS A 150 -1.75 -15.17 3.30
CA LYS A 150 -2.52 -14.46 4.32
C LYS A 150 -3.75 -13.88 3.67
N MET A 151 -4.92 -14.14 4.22
CA MET A 151 -6.19 -13.71 3.62
C MET A 151 -7.14 -13.14 4.67
N VAL A 152 -7.77 -12.03 4.34
CA VAL A 152 -8.95 -11.49 5.05
C VAL A 152 -10.13 -11.60 4.10
N SER A 153 -11.21 -12.27 4.51
CA SER A 153 -12.42 -12.39 3.70
C SER A 153 -13.70 -12.43 4.51
N PRO A 154 -14.68 -11.58 4.19
CA PRO A 154 -16.03 -11.68 4.72
C PRO A 154 -16.92 -12.64 3.92
N PHE A 155 -16.37 -13.32 2.91
CA PHE A 155 -17.11 -14.27 2.06
C PHE A 155 -16.44 -15.62 2.03
N TYR A 156 -17.25 -16.64 1.95
CA TYR A 156 -16.83 -17.97 1.55
C TYR A 156 -16.84 -18.06 0.02
N ILE A 157 -15.70 -18.37 -0.58
CA ILE A 157 -15.58 -18.65 -2.01
C ILE A 157 -15.12 -20.10 -2.13
N GLN A 158 -16.00 -20.97 -2.61
CA GLN A 158 -15.79 -22.42 -2.67
C GLN A 158 -14.47 -22.81 -3.34
N ASP A 159 -14.16 -22.18 -4.48
CA ASP A 159 -12.91 -22.45 -5.20
C ASP A 159 -11.67 -22.08 -4.36
N ILE A 160 -11.75 -21.03 -3.55
CA ILE A 160 -10.67 -20.60 -2.65
C ILE A 160 -10.56 -21.55 -1.46
N GLY A 161 -11.69 -22.01 -0.90
CA GLY A 161 -11.70 -23.03 0.16
C GLY A 161 -11.05 -24.34 -0.28
N GLN A 162 -11.36 -24.81 -1.48
CA GLN A 162 -10.74 -26.02 -2.05
C GLN A 162 -9.26 -25.81 -2.37
N LEU A 163 -8.88 -24.64 -2.87
CA LEU A 163 -7.47 -24.30 -3.08
C LEU A 163 -6.70 -24.24 -1.77
N ALA A 164 -7.27 -23.63 -0.74
CA ALA A 164 -6.67 -23.61 0.59
C ALA A 164 -6.39 -25.04 1.08
N LEU A 165 -7.36 -25.95 0.94
CA LEU A 165 -7.18 -27.38 1.27
C LEU A 165 -6.05 -28.05 0.47
N GLN A 166 -5.93 -27.74 -0.82
CA GLN A 166 -4.84 -28.28 -1.65
C GLN A 166 -3.48 -27.71 -1.21
N GLN A 167 -3.45 -26.46 -0.74
CA GLN A 167 -2.25 -25.83 -0.22
C GLN A 167 -1.83 -26.44 1.12
N PHE A 168 -2.78 -26.76 2.00
CA PHE A 168 -2.48 -27.51 3.25
C PHE A 168 -1.82 -28.84 2.96
N ALA A 169 -2.31 -29.58 1.94
CA ALA A 169 -1.71 -30.86 1.54
C ALA A 169 -0.26 -30.71 1.02
N ARG A 170 0.15 -29.47 0.64
CA ARG A 170 1.51 -29.13 0.18
C ARG A 170 2.42 -28.54 1.26
N GLN A 171 1.99 -28.55 2.52
CA GLN A 171 2.71 -27.95 3.67
C GLN A 171 3.00 -26.45 3.53
N GLN A 172 2.08 -25.72 2.94
CA GLN A 172 2.19 -24.27 2.78
C GLN A 172 1.53 -23.56 3.95
N HIS A 173 2.11 -22.46 4.40
CA HIS A 173 1.56 -21.68 5.50
C HIS A 173 0.39 -20.82 5.03
N VAL A 174 -0.78 -21.01 5.65
CA VAL A 174 -1.99 -20.24 5.37
C VAL A 174 -2.52 -19.61 6.65
N GLU A 175 -2.80 -18.33 6.61
CA GLU A 175 -3.42 -17.57 7.70
C GLU A 175 -4.70 -16.92 7.19
N LEU A 176 -5.82 -17.20 7.84
CA LEU A 176 -7.14 -16.72 7.43
C LEU A 176 -7.77 -15.89 8.54
N VAL A 177 -8.22 -14.70 8.20
CA VAL A 177 -9.13 -13.88 9.03
C VAL A 177 -10.50 -13.89 8.34
N LEU A 178 -11.47 -14.52 8.96
CA LEU A 178 -12.81 -14.74 8.42
C LEU A 178 -13.86 -14.20 9.39
N THR A 179 -15.04 -13.84 8.89
CA THR A 179 -16.18 -13.56 9.78
C THR A 179 -16.68 -14.88 10.41
N ASP A 180 -17.38 -14.79 11.55
CA ASP A 180 -17.95 -15.95 12.27
C ASP A 180 -18.78 -16.85 11.36
N GLU A 181 -19.55 -16.27 10.45
CA GLU A 181 -20.39 -17.01 9.51
C GLU A 181 -19.56 -17.79 8.49
N VAL A 182 -18.54 -17.14 7.93
CA VAL A 182 -17.62 -17.74 6.94
C VAL A 182 -16.78 -18.84 7.59
N SER A 183 -16.30 -18.62 8.81
CA SER A 183 -15.55 -19.60 9.58
C SER A 183 -16.39 -20.86 9.86
N ARG A 184 -17.63 -20.68 10.31
CA ARG A 184 -18.55 -21.82 10.52
C ARG A 184 -18.80 -22.60 9.24
N HIS A 185 -19.06 -21.90 8.14
CA HIS A 185 -19.28 -22.54 6.84
C HIS A 185 -18.04 -23.35 6.39
N LEU A 186 -16.84 -22.79 6.58
CA LEU A 186 -15.57 -23.47 6.30
C LEU A 186 -15.41 -24.74 7.15
N ILE A 187 -15.74 -24.66 8.45
CA ILE A 187 -15.68 -25.81 9.38
C ILE A 187 -16.68 -26.90 8.97
N ASP A 188 -17.90 -26.52 8.58
CA ASP A 188 -18.96 -27.47 8.19
C ASP A 188 -18.60 -28.19 6.87
N GLU A 189 -18.02 -27.48 5.89
CA GLU A 189 -17.67 -28.06 4.59
C GLU A 189 -16.44 -28.97 4.66
N ILE A 190 -15.40 -28.53 5.36
CA ILE A 190 -14.11 -29.26 5.43
C ILE A 190 -14.16 -30.37 6.49
N GLY A 191 -14.87 -30.12 7.57
CA GLY A 191 -14.92 -30.97 8.76
C GLY A 191 -13.87 -30.56 9.81
N ARG A 192 -14.33 -30.49 11.07
CA ARG A 192 -13.53 -30.05 12.22
C ARG A 192 -12.23 -30.83 12.38
N GLU A 193 -12.23 -32.13 12.22
CA GLU A 193 -11.05 -33.00 12.37
C GLU A 193 -9.95 -32.67 11.36
N ARG A 194 -10.33 -32.48 10.08
CA ARG A 194 -9.37 -32.09 9.02
C ARG A 194 -8.79 -30.72 9.25
N LEU A 195 -9.61 -29.75 9.65
CA LEU A 195 -9.16 -28.41 9.97
C LEU A 195 -8.26 -28.39 11.21
N SER A 196 -8.60 -29.12 12.26
CA SER A 196 -7.77 -29.25 13.47
C SER A 196 -6.38 -29.78 13.14
N LYS A 197 -6.29 -30.79 12.27
CA LYS A 197 -5.02 -31.29 11.76
C LYS A 197 -4.27 -30.22 10.97
N ALA A 198 -4.93 -29.49 10.07
CA ALA A 198 -4.33 -28.41 9.31
C ALA A 198 -3.83 -27.27 10.22
N CYS A 199 -4.58 -26.91 11.26
CA CYS A 199 -4.20 -25.90 12.23
C CYS A 199 -2.95 -26.30 13.05
N SER A 200 -2.75 -27.58 13.28
CA SER A 200 -1.54 -28.06 13.98
C SER A 200 -0.29 -28.06 13.09
N GLU A 201 -0.42 -27.99 11.79
CA GLU A 201 0.67 -28.15 10.82
C GLU A 201 1.01 -26.84 10.09
N SER A 202 0.00 -26.12 9.56
CA SER A 202 0.25 -25.05 8.60
C SER A 202 -0.86 -24.01 8.44
N LEU A 203 -1.97 -24.11 9.16
CA LEU A 203 -3.09 -23.18 9.10
C LEU A 203 -3.23 -22.40 10.41
N ALA A 204 -3.35 -21.07 10.33
CA ALA A 204 -3.86 -20.24 11.41
C ALA A 204 -5.23 -19.68 11.01
N LEU A 205 -6.24 -19.87 11.85
CA LEU A 205 -7.58 -19.37 11.64
C LEU A 205 -7.96 -18.36 12.71
N TYR A 206 -8.43 -17.20 12.27
CA TYR A 206 -8.89 -16.11 13.12
C TYR A 206 -10.31 -15.72 12.74
N GLU A 207 -11.13 -15.41 13.74
CA GLU A 207 -12.50 -14.90 13.55
C GLU A 207 -12.57 -13.42 13.91
N ILE A 208 -13.18 -12.63 13.00
CA ILE A 208 -13.48 -11.22 13.20
C ILE A 208 -14.99 -11.02 13.26
N ARG A 209 -15.47 -10.27 14.29
CA ARG A 209 -16.90 -10.06 14.51
C ARG A 209 -17.53 -9.09 13.52
N GLU A 210 -16.80 -8.02 13.19
CA GLU A 210 -17.29 -7.00 12.28
C GLU A 210 -16.85 -7.31 10.84
N ASN A 211 -17.66 -6.90 9.87
CA ASN A 211 -17.28 -7.01 8.47
C ASN A 211 -16.01 -6.17 8.21
N PRO A 212 -14.92 -6.78 7.76
CA PRO A 212 -13.66 -6.07 7.50
C PRO A 212 -13.75 -5.07 6.32
N LYS A 213 -14.86 -5.03 5.59
CA LYS A 213 -15.15 -4.15 4.44
C LYS A 213 -14.15 -4.26 3.29
N LEU A 214 -13.41 -5.35 3.24
CA LEU A 214 -12.46 -5.66 2.18
C LEU A 214 -12.24 -7.16 2.05
N VAL A 215 -11.70 -7.55 0.90
CA VAL A 215 -11.00 -8.82 0.73
C VAL A 215 -9.54 -8.50 0.47
N LEU A 216 -8.67 -9.05 1.29
CA LEU A 216 -7.23 -8.89 1.16
C LEU A 216 -6.59 -10.27 0.99
N VAL A 217 -5.67 -10.37 0.06
CA VAL A 217 -4.77 -11.50 0.00
C VAL A 217 -3.35 -11.02 -0.15
N VAL A 218 -2.48 -11.58 0.65
CA VAL A 218 -1.05 -11.32 0.62
C VAL A 218 -0.31 -12.64 0.57
N ALA A 219 0.52 -12.78 -0.44
CA ALA A 219 1.38 -13.92 -0.61
C ALA A 219 2.87 -13.51 -0.62
N ASP A 220 3.75 -14.46 -0.85
CA ASP A 220 5.18 -14.20 -0.98
C ASP A 220 5.50 -13.35 -2.22
N ALA A 221 4.76 -13.50 -3.31
CA ALA A 221 5.04 -12.86 -4.60
C ALA A 221 4.04 -11.76 -5.01
N PHE A 222 2.92 -11.58 -4.31
CA PHE A 222 1.91 -10.60 -4.66
C PHE A 222 1.03 -10.19 -3.49
N MET A 223 0.31 -9.08 -3.67
CA MET A 223 -0.86 -8.72 -2.89
C MET A 223 -2.05 -8.42 -3.80
N ALA A 224 -3.26 -8.64 -3.31
CA ALA A 224 -4.51 -8.27 -3.96
C ALA A 224 -5.49 -7.70 -2.94
N LEU A 225 -6.16 -6.60 -3.30
CA LEU A 225 -7.12 -5.90 -2.48
C LEU A 225 -8.38 -5.62 -3.28
N ALA A 226 -9.52 -6.05 -2.77
CA ALA A 226 -10.84 -5.70 -3.29
C ALA A 226 -11.69 -5.10 -2.17
N LEU A 227 -12.56 -4.16 -2.51
CA LEU A 227 -13.25 -3.31 -1.56
C LEU A 227 -14.76 -3.37 -1.77
N TYR A 228 -15.49 -2.91 -0.77
CA TYR A 228 -16.91 -2.64 -0.89
C TYR A 228 -17.13 -1.29 -1.54
N ARG A 229 -18.20 -1.17 -2.31
CA ARG A 229 -18.69 0.11 -2.82
C ARG A 229 -19.30 0.93 -1.69
N LEU A 230 -19.43 2.23 -1.91
CA LEU A 230 -20.05 3.14 -0.94
C LEU A 230 -21.52 2.82 -0.65
N ASP A 231 -22.21 2.08 -1.54
CA ASP A 231 -23.58 1.59 -1.33
C ASP A 231 -23.65 0.32 -0.45
N GLY A 232 -22.51 -0.20 0.00
CA GLY A 232 -22.39 -1.37 0.85
C GLY A 232 -22.35 -2.70 0.09
N ALA A 233 -22.42 -2.71 -1.24
CA ALA A 233 -22.25 -3.91 -2.04
C ALA A 233 -20.75 -4.21 -2.24
N PHE A 234 -20.38 -5.49 -2.24
CA PHE A 234 -19.01 -5.88 -2.59
C PHE A 234 -18.78 -5.78 -4.09
N ASP A 235 -17.65 -5.19 -4.50
CA ASP A 235 -17.32 -5.08 -5.91
C ASP A 235 -16.43 -6.22 -6.39
N TYR A 236 -17.03 -7.18 -7.05
CA TYR A 236 -16.32 -8.31 -7.68
C TYR A 236 -15.57 -7.91 -8.96
N SER A 237 -15.82 -6.70 -9.47
CA SER A 237 -15.33 -6.27 -10.78
C SER A 237 -13.93 -5.68 -10.73
N TYR A 238 -13.51 -5.16 -9.57
CA TYR A 238 -12.24 -4.45 -9.42
C TYR A 238 -11.38 -5.06 -8.32
N THR A 239 -10.13 -5.35 -8.67
CA THR A 239 -9.12 -5.79 -7.70
C THR A 239 -7.83 -5.01 -7.94
N LEU A 240 -7.36 -4.32 -6.93
CA LEU A 240 -6.02 -3.72 -6.92
C LEU A 240 -5.00 -4.83 -6.63
N THR A 241 -3.96 -4.93 -7.44
CA THR A 241 -2.93 -5.95 -7.27
C THR A 241 -1.53 -5.40 -7.52
N SER A 242 -0.53 -5.95 -6.84
CA SER A 242 0.86 -5.61 -7.02
C SER A 242 1.78 -6.79 -6.68
N GLN A 243 2.92 -6.88 -7.39
CA GLN A 243 4.03 -7.77 -7.10
C GLN A 243 5.24 -7.02 -6.50
N ASN A 244 5.09 -5.74 -6.25
CA ASN A 244 6.14 -4.93 -5.64
C ASN A 244 6.28 -5.26 -4.15
N LYS A 245 7.53 -5.35 -3.67
CA LYS A 245 7.84 -5.69 -2.27
C LYS A 245 7.26 -4.69 -1.27
N ASP A 246 7.23 -3.40 -1.61
CA ASP A 246 6.68 -2.36 -0.73
C ASP A 246 5.16 -2.53 -0.58
N ALA A 247 4.46 -2.84 -1.69
CA ALA A 247 3.03 -3.11 -1.67
C ALA A 247 2.71 -4.40 -0.91
N ILE A 248 3.50 -5.46 -1.08
CA ILE A 248 3.34 -6.71 -0.32
C ILE A 248 3.55 -6.46 1.17
N ALA A 249 4.55 -5.66 1.55
CA ALA A 249 4.79 -5.29 2.95
C ALA A 249 3.60 -4.49 3.52
N TRP A 250 3.08 -3.52 2.78
CA TRP A 250 1.88 -2.76 3.13
C TRP A 250 0.66 -3.68 3.31
N GLY A 251 0.46 -4.63 2.40
CA GLY A 251 -0.60 -5.62 2.51
C GLY A 251 -0.46 -6.52 3.75
N ARG A 252 0.77 -6.90 4.12
CA ARG A 252 1.03 -7.65 5.36
C ARG A 252 0.66 -6.85 6.61
N GLU A 253 1.00 -5.57 6.65
CA GLU A 253 0.62 -4.71 7.76
C GLU A 253 -0.91 -4.55 7.87
N LEU A 254 -1.62 -4.50 6.74
CA LEU A 254 -3.09 -4.48 6.72
C LEU A 254 -3.66 -5.81 7.23
N PHE A 255 -3.09 -6.94 6.85
CA PHE A 255 -3.47 -8.25 7.38
C PHE A 255 -3.29 -8.31 8.91
N GLU A 256 -2.11 -7.93 9.42
CA GLU A 256 -1.82 -7.93 10.86
C GLU A 256 -2.76 -7.01 11.65
N TYR A 257 -3.20 -5.90 11.06
CA TYR A 257 -4.21 -5.05 11.65
C TYR A 257 -5.54 -5.80 11.86
N HIS A 258 -5.98 -6.58 10.89
CA HIS A 258 -7.21 -7.39 11.01
C HIS A 258 -7.03 -8.56 11.97
N VAL A 259 -5.87 -9.19 12.01
CA VAL A 259 -5.54 -10.21 13.03
C VAL A 259 -5.64 -9.62 14.43
N ALA A 260 -5.09 -8.43 14.67
CA ALA A 260 -5.16 -7.78 15.98
C ALA A 260 -6.59 -7.45 16.44
N SER A 261 -7.53 -7.35 15.50
CA SER A 261 -8.96 -7.09 15.75
C SER A 261 -9.80 -8.38 15.79
N SER A 262 -9.17 -9.54 15.67
CA SER A 262 -9.78 -10.87 15.62
C SER A 262 -9.38 -11.72 16.84
N HIS A 263 -9.96 -12.90 16.94
CA HIS A 263 -9.56 -13.91 17.93
C HIS A 263 -9.19 -15.21 17.23
N SER A 264 -8.21 -15.94 17.79
CA SER A 264 -7.78 -17.23 17.25
C SER A 264 -8.86 -18.28 17.47
N VAL A 265 -9.13 -19.07 16.43
CA VAL A 265 -10.05 -20.22 16.51
C VAL A 265 -9.29 -21.46 16.98
N VAL A 266 -9.76 -22.05 18.07
CA VAL A 266 -9.27 -23.33 18.58
C VAL A 266 -10.25 -24.41 18.15
N LEU A 267 -9.81 -25.34 17.31
CA LEU A 267 -10.61 -26.42 16.71
C LEU A 267 -10.48 -27.75 17.49
#